data_a854f5316ce45fc38d8571b0b7f53cc1
#
_entry.id   a854f5316ce45fc38d8571b0b7f53cc1
#
_cell.length_a   1.000
_cell.length_b   1.000
_cell.length_c   1.000
_cell.angle_alpha   90.00
_cell.angle_beta   90.00
_cell.angle_gamma   90.00
#
_symmetry.space_group_name_H-M   'P 1'
#
loop_
_entity.id
_entity.type
_entity.pdbx_description
1 polymer ?
#
loop_
_entity_poly.entity_id
_entity_poly.type
_entity_poly.pdbx_seq_one_letter_code
_entity_poly.pdbx_strand_id
1 'polypeptide(L)'
;MKIALLQCNTVTGDVAGNAERILAAVREAAAQGADLCVTPELALCGVAPGSYLRAEDFAEGCKAGLQMLADALQDGPPLLVGAPVASVYASGLLSNAAILVQKGRWSVVSRKVYQTYGQDSEARFFDRGVSCGILALDGWRLGVVLCQESATEDGAFWKTQYASGHNPLMELVQRGVDAIVHMAAVPFSKGVQRLSEQMLSHVAARHHVHLFSVNMVGGNDSRVYNGQSLAFDPTGQILARGKAFAEDVLLVDTAGSGGIVHPRPACLPEA
;
A
#
# COMPACT_ATOMS: atom_id res chain seq x y z
N MET A 1 13.71 -2.26 -13.23
CA MET A 1 13.12 -1.17 -12.42
C MET A 1 13.45 -1.40 -10.96
N LYS A 2 13.84 -0.35 -10.25
CA LYS A 2 14.09 -0.38 -8.81
C LYS A 2 12.93 0.26 -8.06
N ILE A 3 12.23 -0.53 -7.25
CA ILE A 3 11.08 -0.07 -6.46
C ILE A 3 11.48 -0.02 -5.00
N ALA A 4 11.25 1.11 -4.33
CA ALA A 4 11.44 1.27 -2.91
C ALA A 4 10.10 1.15 -2.16
N LEU A 5 9.99 0.15 -1.30
CA LEU A 5 8.86 -0.02 -0.39
C LEU A 5 9.17 0.73 0.91
N LEU A 6 8.46 1.84 1.12
CA LEU A 6 8.67 2.74 2.26
C LEU A 6 7.84 2.26 3.45
N GLN A 7 8.41 1.42 4.29
CA GLN A 7 7.77 0.89 5.48
C GLN A 7 7.80 1.93 6.61
N CYS A 8 6.83 2.85 6.60
CA CYS A 8 6.78 4.00 7.50
C CYS A 8 5.94 3.73 8.76
N ASN A 9 6.34 4.36 9.87
CA ASN A 9 5.55 4.49 11.09
C ASN A 9 4.80 5.83 11.06
N THR A 10 3.59 5.82 10.52
CA THR A 10 2.76 7.02 10.37
C THR A 10 1.83 7.20 11.56
N VAL A 11 1.56 8.45 11.93
CA VAL A 11 0.71 8.83 13.05
C VAL A 11 -0.65 9.29 12.53
N THR A 12 -1.73 8.72 13.07
CA THR A 12 -3.10 9.10 12.67
C THR A 12 -3.36 10.56 13.01
N GLY A 13 -3.81 11.31 12.00
CA GLY A 13 -4.13 12.72 12.10
C GLY A 13 -2.96 13.68 11.88
N ASP A 14 -1.71 13.23 11.96
CA ASP A 14 -0.51 14.05 11.77
C ASP A 14 -0.11 14.12 10.29
N VAL A 15 -0.93 14.75 9.45
CA VAL A 15 -0.68 14.83 8.00
C VAL A 15 0.66 15.49 7.68
N ALA A 16 1.01 16.58 8.35
CA ALA A 16 2.26 17.30 8.10
C ALA A 16 3.48 16.47 8.52
N GLY A 17 3.49 15.90 9.73
CA GLY A 17 4.60 15.07 10.19
C GLY A 17 4.73 13.77 9.38
N ASN A 18 3.63 13.18 8.92
CA ASN A 18 3.68 12.03 8.03
C ASN A 18 4.25 12.40 6.65
N ALA A 19 3.90 13.54 6.09
CA ALA A 19 4.48 14.03 4.84
C ALA A 19 6.01 14.21 4.96
N GLU A 20 6.50 14.77 6.07
CA GLU A 20 7.94 14.92 6.33
C GLU A 20 8.65 13.56 6.44
N ARG A 21 8.06 12.57 7.15
CA ARG A 21 8.60 11.21 7.24
C ARG A 21 8.66 10.53 5.88
N ILE A 22 7.60 10.66 5.09
CA ILE A 22 7.55 10.12 3.72
C ILE A 22 8.63 10.78 2.87
N LEU A 23 8.80 12.10 2.91
CA LEU A 23 9.85 12.80 2.16
C LEU A 23 11.24 12.36 2.57
N ALA A 24 11.50 12.13 3.86
CA ALA A 24 12.77 11.61 4.33
C ALA A 24 13.08 10.23 3.74
N ALA A 25 12.09 9.32 3.78
CA ALA A 25 12.21 7.98 3.20
C ALA A 25 12.38 8.01 1.68
N VAL A 26 11.67 8.91 0.96
CA VAL A 26 11.85 9.10 -0.49
C VAL A 26 13.25 9.58 -0.83
N ARG A 27 13.84 10.51 -0.05
CA ARG A 27 15.21 10.98 -0.25
C ARG A 27 16.23 9.86 -0.06
N GLU A 28 16.03 9.02 0.96
CA GLU A 28 16.86 7.84 1.19
C GLU A 28 16.76 6.84 0.02
N ALA A 29 15.56 6.57 -0.46
CA ALA A 29 15.32 5.71 -1.62
C ALA A 29 15.94 6.27 -2.91
N ALA A 30 15.81 7.58 -3.13
CA ALA A 30 16.39 8.27 -4.28
C ALA A 30 17.93 8.18 -4.29
N ALA A 31 18.58 8.31 -3.13
CA ALA A 31 20.02 8.14 -2.99
C ALA A 31 20.49 6.71 -3.33
N GLN A 32 19.60 5.73 -3.22
CA GLN A 32 19.84 4.33 -3.61
C GLN A 32 19.43 4.05 -5.07
N GLY A 33 18.93 5.06 -5.80
CA GLY A 33 18.54 4.97 -7.21
C GLY A 33 17.18 4.33 -7.44
N ALA A 34 16.20 4.56 -6.57
CA ALA A 34 14.85 4.11 -6.78
C ALA A 34 14.17 4.81 -7.98
N ASP A 35 13.51 4.03 -8.83
CA ASP A 35 12.71 4.51 -9.96
C ASP A 35 11.26 4.80 -9.54
N LEU A 36 10.78 4.17 -8.45
CA LEU A 36 9.47 4.37 -7.85
C LEU A 36 9.54 4.16 -6.35
N CYS A 37 8.92 5.04 -5.58
CA CYS A 37 8.68 4.89 -4.15
C CYS A 37 7.22 4.55 -3.89
N VAL A 38 6.95 3.65 -2.94
CA VAL A 38 5.58 3.24 -2.58
C VAL A 38 5.41 3.25 -1.07
N THR A 39 4.35 3.92 -0.58
CA THR A 39 3.99 3.92 0.84
C THR A 39 2.89 2.92 1.17
N PRO A 40 2.67 2.59 2.45
CA PRO A 40 1.48 1.88 2.90
C PRO A 40 0.16 2.61 2.56
N GLU A 41 -0.95 1.87 2.72
CA GLU A 41 -2.31 2.41 2.67
C GLU A 41 -2.48 3.56 3.68
N LEU A 42 -3.14 4.66 3.28
CA LEU A 42 -3.41 5.84 4.10
C LEU A 42 -2.18 6.45 4.81
N ALA A 43 -0.98 6.23 4.29
CA ALA A 43 0.26 6.66 4.94
C ALA A 43 0.30 8.17 5.20
N LEU A 44 -0.32 8.99 4.36
CA LEU A 44 -0.30 10.45 4.54
C LEU A 44 -1.07 10.90 5.78
N CYS A 45 -2.19 10.25 6.09
CA CYS A 45 -3.03 10.67 7.23
C CYS A 45 -2.97 9.68 8.42
N GLY A 46 -2.24 8.60 8.27
CA GLY A 46 -2.26 7.47 9.21
C GLY A 46 -3.46 6.57 9.03
N VAL A 47 -3.30 5.31 9.42
CA VAL A 47 -4.34 4.27 9.27
C VAL A 47 -5.45 4.44 10.29
N ALA A 48 -6.66 4.03 9.92
CA ALA A 48 -7.87 4.13 10.74
C ALA A 48 -8.17 5.55 11.25
N PRO A 49 -8.19 6.58 10.38
CA PRO A 49 -8.41 7.95 10.77
C PRO A 49 -9.83 8.20 11.33
N GLY A 50 -10.75 7.25 11.21
CA GLY A 50 -12.05 7.22 11.87
C GLY A 50 -12.85 8.51 11.70
N SER A 51 -13.23 9.11 12.83
CA SER A 51 -14.06 10.33 12.85
C SER A 51 -13.35 11.58 12.30
N TYR A 52 -12.01 11.61 12.23
CA TYR A 52 -11.27 12.72 11.61
C TYR A 52 -11.72 12.95 10.16
N LEU A 53 -12.08 11.89 9.43
CA LEU A 53 -12.53 11.97 8.03
C LEU A 53 -13.84 12.76 7.84
N ARG A 54 -14.57 13.06 8.91
CA ARG A 54 -15.78 13.88 8.88
C ARG A 54 -15.52 15.36 9.07
N ALA A 55 -14.33 15.71 9.52
CA ALA A 55 -13.95 17.10 9.68
C ALA A 55 -13.53 17.67 8.30
N GLU A 56 -14.15 18.77 7.91
CA GLU A 56 -13.86 19.44 6.64
C GLU A 56 -12.39 19.86 6.55
N ASP A 57 -11.84 20.36 7.63
CA ASP A 57 -10.44 20.77 7.76
C ASP A 57 -9.46 19.61 7.52
N PHE A 58 -9.86 18.39 7.86
CA PHE A 58 -9.00 17.22 7.69
C PHE A 58 -8.81 16.83 6.23
N ALA A 59 -9.88 16.89 5.44
CA ALA A 59 -9.83 16.62 4.01
C ALA A 59 -8.96 17.66 3.28
N GLU A 60 -9.11 18.94 3.62
CA GLU A 60 -8.26 20.01 3.09
C GLU A 60 -6.81 19.88 3.58
N GLY A 61 -6.59 19.47 4.82
CA GLY A 61 -5.25 19.13 5.33
C GLY A 61 -4.56 18.01 4.55
N CYS A 62 -5.28 16.96 4.20
CA CYS A 62 -4.76 15.87 3.36
C CYS A 62 -4.40 16.37 1.95
N LYS A 63 -5.24 17.21 1.37
CA LYS A 63 -4.97 17.84 0.06
C LYS A 63 -3.73 18.75 0.11
N ALA A 64 -3.60 19.54 1.17
CA ALA A 64 -2.41 20.38 1.39
C ALA A 64 -1.14 19.51 1.57
N GLY A 65 -1.23 18.40 2.29
CA GLY A 65 -0.13 17.43 2.42
C GLY A 65 0.27 16.82 1.09
N LEU A 66 -0.67 16.46 0.23
CA LEU A 66 -0.39 15.99 -1.14
C LEU A 66 0.31 17.07 -1.96
N GLN A 67 -0.10 18.33 -1.84
CA GLN A 67 0.56 19.43 -2.54
C GLN A 67 1.97 19.67 -2.02
N MET A 68 2.18 19.61 -0.69
CA MET A 68 3.52 19.68 -0.09
C MET A 68 4.45 18.59 -0.63
N LEU A 69 3.98 17.34 -0.73
CA LEU A 69 4.75 16.25 -1.34
C LEU A 69 5.07 16.56 -2.81
N ALA A 70 4.10 17.05 -3.57
CA ALA A 70 4.27 17.39 -4.98
C ALA A 70 5.33 18.48 -5.17
N ASP A 71 5.25 19.54 -4.39
CA ASP A 71 6.20 20.67 -4.46
C ASP A 71 7.62 20.24 -4.10
N ALA A 72 7.75 19.31 -3.15
CA ALA A 72 9.06 18.80 -2.71
C ALA A 72 9.69 17.78 -3.69
N LEU A 73 8.87 17.12 -4.52
CA LEU A 73 9.31 16.02 -5.42
C LEU A 73 9.26 16.40 -6.91
N GLN A 74 9.57 17.66 -7.24
CA GLN A 74 9.61 18.13 -8.63
C GLN A 74 10.60 17.32 -9.48
N ASP A 75 11.80 17.09 -8.94
CA ASP A 75 12.91 16.38 -9.60
C ASP A 75 13.21 15.02 -8.94
N GLY A 76 12.35 14.58 -7.99
CA GLY A 76 12.51 13.31 -7.29
C GLY A 76 11.91 12.12 -8.05
N PRO A 77 12.13 10.90 -7.55
CA PRO A 77 11.45 9.72 -8.08
C PRO A 77 9.95 9.84 -7.90
N PRO A 78 9.13 9.27 -8.80
CA PRO A 78 7.71 9.12 -8.59
C PRO A 78 7.40 8.46 -7.26
N LEU A 79 6.38 8.98 -6.55
CA LEU A 79 5.89 8.46 -5.28
C LEU A 79 4.44 8.02 -5.43
N LEU A 80 4.15 6.76 -5.10
CA LEU A 80 2.79 6.27 -4.93
C LEU A 80 2.44 6.32 -3.44
N VAL A 81 1.58 7.26 -3.04
CA VAL A 81 1.22 7.51 -1.63
C VAL A 81 -0.24 7.17 -1.35
N GLY A 82 -0.50 6.49 -0.22
CA GLY A 82 -1.85 6.23 0.27
C GLY A 82 -2.44 7.44 0.99
N ALA A 83 -3.57 7.95 0.53
CA ALA A 83 -4.23 9.11 1.13
C ALA A 83 -5.75 9.13 0.86
N PRO A 84 -6.56 9.78 1.74
CA PRO A 84 -7.95 10.09 1.43
C PRO A 84 -8.02 11.23 0.43
N VAL A 85 -8.96 11.13 -0.51
CA VAL A 85 -9.29 12.20 -1.47
C VAL A 85 -10.80 12.32 -1.62
N ALA A 86 -11.28 13.46 -2.13
CA ALA A 86 -12.70 13.63 -2.41
C ALA A 86 -13.23 12.53 -3.34
N SER A 87 -14.38 11.96 -2.98
CA SER A 87 -15.06 11.00 -3.87
C SER A 87 -15.51 11.68 -5.15
N VAL A 88 -15.44 10.93 -6.24
CA VAL A 88 -16.01 11.36 -7.55
C VAL A 88 -17.41 10.80 -7.77
N TYR A 89 -17.88 9.91 -6.88
CA TYR A 89 -19.15 9.21 -7.01
C TYR A 89 -20.22 9.74 -6.04
N ALA A 90 -19.80 10.23 -4.87
CA ALA A 90 -20.71 10.71 -3.84
C ALA A 90 -20.22 12.03 -3.24
N SER A 91 -21.07 13.07 -3.31
CA SER A 91 -20.74 14.36 -2.70
C SER A 91 -20.62 14.26 -1.18
N GLY A 92 -19.60 14.89 -0.63
CA GLY A 92 -19.36 14.93 0.81
C GLY A 92 -18.69 13.68 1.40
N LEU A 93 -18.39 12.67 0.57
CA LEU A 93 -17.61 11.51 0.99
C LEU A 93 -16.16 11.58 0.49
N LEU A 94 -15.28 10.81 1.13
CA LEU A 94 -13.90 10.62 0.71
C LEU A 94 -13.73 9.22 0.10
N SER A 95 -12.71 9.04 -0.72
CA SER A 95 -12.24 7.73 -1.18
C SER A 95 -10.86 7.47 -0.58
N ASN A 96 -10.63 6.26 -0.10
CA ASN A 96 -9.30 5.75 0.20
C ASN A 96 -8.59 5.45 -1.11
N ALA A 97 -7.45 6.08 -1.37
CA ALA A 97 -6.86 6.08 -2.70
C ALA A 97 -5.32 5.96 -2.68
N ALA A 98 -4.81 5.41 -3.78
CA ALA A 98 -3.42 5.47 -4.16
C ALA A 98 -3.20 6.66 -5.10
N ILE A 99 -2.29 7.54 -4.73
CA ILE A 99 -2.02 8.82 -5.38
C ILE A 99 -0.61 8.79 -5.94
N LEU A 100 -0.46 9.04 -7.22
CA LEU A 100 0.85 9.30 -7.84
C LEU A 100 1.23 10.75 -7.64
N VAL A 101 2.39 10.96 -7.03
CA VAL A 101 3.05 12.27 -6.91
C VAL A 101 4.30 12.26 -7.77
N GLN A 102 4.39 13.13 -8.75
CA GLN A 102 5.57 13.29 -9.61
C GLN A 102 5.58 14.66 -10.31
N LYS A 103 6.80 15.19 -10.57
CA LYS A 103 7.01 16.42 -11.36
C LYS A 103 6.14 17.59 -10.89
N GLY A 104 6.06 17.80 -9.56
CA GLY A 104 5.30 18.90 -8.97
C GLY A 104 3.78 18.75 -9.02
N ARG A 105 3.26 17.58 -9.35
CA ARG A 105 1.81 17.32 -9.48
C ARG A 105 1.43 16.02 -8.78
N TRP A 106 0.15 15.89 -8.46
CA TRP A 106 -0.40 14.64 -7.98
C TRP A 106 -1.68 14.26 -8.74
N SER A 107 -1.93 12.96 -8.84
CA SER A 107 -3.12 12.41 -9.48
C SER A 107 -3.52 11.08 -8.86
N VAL A 108 -4.83 10.79 -8.86
CA VAL A 108 -5.37 9.54 -8.35
C VAL A 108 -5.11 8.42 -9.35
N VAL A 109 -4.46 7.34 -8.89
CA VAL A 109 -4.22 6.13 -9.69
C VAL A 109 -5.31 5.09 -9.44
N SER A 110 -5.60 4.81 -8.16
CA SER A 110 -6.57 3.78 -7.77
C SER A 110 -7.38 4.25 -6.58
N ARG A 111 -8.64 3.84 -6.50
CA ARG A 111 -9.52 4.00 -5.33
C ARG A 111 -9.88 2.63 -4.81
N LYS A 112 -9.85 2.46 -3.50
CA LYS A 112 -10.17 1.19 -2.86
C LYS A 112 -11.56 0.70 -3.22
N VAL A 113 -11.62 -0.48 -3.80
CA VAL A 113 -12.87 -1.13 -4.25
C VAL A 113 -13.52 -1.90 -3.11
N TYR A 114 -12.73 -2.62 -2.33
CA TYR A 114 -13.21 -3.38 -1.20
C TYR A 114 -12.98 -2.65 0.12
N GLN A 115 -14.06 -2.50 0.87
CA GLN A 115 -14.06 -1.87 2.19
C GLN A 115 -14.34 -2.93 3.25
N THR A 116 -13.76 -2.74 4.44
CA THR A 116 -14.09 -3.56 5.60
C THR A 116 -15.51 -3.28 6.09
N TYR A 117 -16.22 -4.34 6.48
CA TYR A 117 -17.54 -4.25 7.09
C TYR A 117 -17.47 -4.64 8.57
N GLY A 118 -18.36 -4.09 9.39
CA GLY A 118 -18.42 -4.36 10.82
C GLY A 118 -18.35 -3.09 11.67
N GLN A 119 -17.95 -3.23 12.94
CA GLN A 119 -17.89 -2.09 13.88
C GLN A 119 -16.86 -1.04 13.45
N ASP A 120 -15.73 -1.46 12.87
CA ASP A 120 -14.67 -0.61 12.35
C ASP A 120 -14.82 -0.37 10.83
N SER A 121 -16.05 -0.30 10.34
CA SER A 121 -16.35 -0.27 8.91
C SER A 121 -15.82 1.00 8.24
N GLU A 122 -14.90 0.84 7.29
CA GLU A 122 -14.45 1.91 6.39
C GLU A 122 -15.62 2.49 5.57
N ALA A 123 -16.64 1.68 5.29
CA ALA A 123 -17.84 2.10 4.57
C ALA A 123 -18.64 3.23 5.25
N ARG A 124 -18.31 3.57 6.51
CA ARG A 124 -18.89 4.73 7.21
C ARG A 124 -18.26 6.06 6.78
N PHE A 125 -17.06 6.01 6.22
CA PHE A 125 -16.22 7.18 5.98
C PHE A 125 -15.78 7.30 4.53
N PHE A 126 -15.64 6.17 3.84
CA PHE A 126 -15.14 6.12 2.48
C PHE A 126 -16.19 5.63 1.51
N ASP A 127 -16.22 6.27 0.34
CA ASP A 127 -16.91 5.77 -0.83
C ASP A 127 -16.03 4.76 -1.58
N ARG A 128 -16.67 3.81 -2.25
CA ARG A 128 -16.01 2.70 -2.94
C ARG A 128 -15.50 3.13 -4.32
N GLY A 129 -14.33 2.63 -4.71
CA GLY A 129 -13.88 2.61 -6.09
C GLY A 129 -14.70 1.62 -6.95
N VAL A 130 -14.64 1.78 -8.26
CA VAL A 130 -15.31 0.89 -9.22
C VAL A 130 -14.36 -0.21 -9.70
N SER A 131 -13.10 0.14 -9.91
CA SER A 131 -12.04 -0.77 -10.37
C SER A 131 -10.69 -0.33 -9.85
N CYS A 132 -9.74 -1.29 -9.76
CA CYS A 132 -8.35 -0.97 -9.46
C CYS A 132 -7.65 -0.30 -10.63
N GLY A 133 -6.78 0.65 -10.31
CA GLY A 133 -6.02 1.44 -11.28
C GLY A 133 -4.76 0.74 -11.79
N ILE A 134 -4.26 1.19 -12.93
CA ILE A 134 -2.96 0.79 -13.50
C ILE A 134 -2.11 2.04 -13.63
N LEU A 135 -0.91 1.99 -13.06
CA LEU A 135 0.14 2.99 -13.27
C LEU A 135 1.07 2.51 -14.38
N ALA A 136 1.19 3.27 -15.46
CA ALA A 136 2.20 3.05 -16.49
C ALA A 136 3.44 3.89 -16.16
N LEU A 137 4.59 3.24 -15.97
CA LEU A 137 5.85 3.89 -15.63
C LEU A 137 7.01 3.13 -16.27
N ASP A 138 7.85 3.82 -17.04
CA ASP A 138 9.08 3.30 -17.65
C ASP A 138 8.90 1.94 -18.37
N GLY A 139 7.80 1.81 -19.11
CA GLY A 139 7.44 0.61 -19.85
C GLY A 139 6.76 -0.48 -19.02
N TRP A 140 6.66 -0.33 -17.70
CA TRP A 140 5.93 -1.23 -16.81
C TRP A 140 4.47 -0.81 -16.66
N ARG A 141 3.60 -1.80 -16.54
CA ARG A 141 2.17 -1.66 -16.22
C ARG A 141 1.94 -2.21 -14.81
N LEU A 142 1.86 -1.31 -13.84
CA LEU A 142 1.73 -1.65 -12.41
C LEU A 142 0.25 -1.60 -12.01
N GLY A 143 -0.34 -2.75 -11.70
CA GLY A 143 -1.68 -2.83 -11.12
C GLY A 143 -1.63 -2.42 -9.64
N VAL A 144 -2.43 -1.45 -9.23
CA VAL A 144 -2.39 -0.90 -7.87
C VAL A 144 -3.61 -1.34 -7.08
N VAL A 145 -3.37 -2.10 -6.00
CA VAL A 145 -4.39 -2.62 -5.09
C VAL A 145 -4.17 -2.12 -3.66
N LEU A 146 -5.26 -1.95 -2.93
CA LEU A 146 -5.27 -1.45 -1.57
C LEU A 146 -5.77 -2.54 -0.60
N CYS A 147 -4.91 -2.92 0.33
CA CYS A 147 -5.16 -3.86 1.43
C CYS A 147 -5.93 -5.13 1.00
N GLN A 148 -7.20 -5.26 1.35
CA GLN A 148 -8.00 -6.48 1.15
C GLN A 148 -8.20 -6.89 -0.30
N GLU A 149 -7.91 -6.04 -1.25
CA GLU A 149 -8.09 -6.34 -2.69
C GLU A 149 -7.17 -7.47 -3.16
N SER A 150 -6.04 -7.68 -2.49
CA SER A 150 -5.14 -8.81 -2.74
C SER A 150 -5.68 -10.16 -2.24
N ALA A 151 -6.67 -10.14 -1.36
CA ALA A 151 -7.21 -11.33 -0.70
C ALA A 151 -8.42 -11.95 -1.43
N THR A 152 -8.76 -11.48 -2.63
CA THR A 152 -10.00 -11.85 -3.31
C THR A 152 -9.93 -13.16 -4.12
N GLU A 153 -8.73 -13.73 -4.27
CA GLU A 153 -8.50 -14.83 -5.20
C GLU A 153 -8.86 -16.22 -4.70
N ASP A 154 -8.76 -16.46 -3.41
CA ASP A 154 -8.97 -17.82 -2.90
C ASP A 154 -9.77 -17.82 -1.61
N GLY A 155 -11.02 -18.26 -1.70
CA GLY A 155 -11.88 -18.50 -0.54
C GLY A 155 -11.31 -19.51 0.46
N ALA A 156 -10.19 -20.18 0.14
CA ALA A 156 -9.47 -21.06 1.05
C ALA A 156 -8.65 -20.28 2.09
N PHE A 157 -8.07 -19.12 1.71
CA PHE A 157 -7.27 -18.29 2.61
C PHE A 157 -8.09 -17.28 3.39
N TRP A 158 -9.12 -16.70 2.75
CA TRP A 158 -9.98 -15.67 3.34
C TRP A 158 -11.44 -16.05 3.12
N LYS A 159 -11.98 -16.83 4.04
CA LYS A 159 -13.40 -17.24 3.93
C LYS A 159 -14.29 -16.01 3.80
N THR A 160 -14.76 -15.76 2.58
CA THR A 160 -16.12 -15.29 2.25
C THR A 160 -16.58 -13.88 2.62
N GLN A 161 -15.78 -13.01 3.21
CA GLN A 161 -16.26 -11.62 3.43
C GLN A 161 -16.39 -10.81 2.13
N TYR A 162 -15.82 -11.32 1.02
CA TYR A 162 -15.70 -10.58 -0.24
C TYR A 162 -16.32 -11.31 -1.44
N ALA A 163 -17.19 -12.28 -1.21
CA ALA A 163 -17.81 -13.11 -2.24
C ALA A 163 -18.86 -12.36 -3.10
N SER A 164 -18.51 -11.18 -3.62
CA SER A 164 -19.39 -10.41 -4.51
C SER A 164 -19.19 -10.70 -6.00
N GLY A 165 -18.45 -11.75 -6.35
CA GLY A 165 -18.24 -12.14 -7.75
C GLY A 165 -17.28 -11.25 -8.56
N HIS A 166 -16.80 -10.14 -8.01
CA HIS A 166 -15.81 -9.28 -8.64
C HIS A 166 -14.42 -9.56 -8.05
N ASN A 167 -13.43 -9.83 -8.90
CA ASN A 167 -12.05 -10.08 -8.50
C ASN A 167 -11.12 -9.02 -9.09
N PRO A 168 -10.71 -7.98 -8.32
CA PRO A 168 -9.87 -6.90 -8.80
C PRO A 168 -8.51 -7.36 -9.33
N LEU A 169 -7.91 -8.40 -8.74
CA LEU A 169 -6.64 -8.96 -9.21
C LEU A 169 -6.79 -9.59 -10.59
N MET A 170 -7.82 -10.41 -10.78
CA MET A 170 -8.12 -11.01 -12.09
C MET A 170 -8.36 -9.95 -13.16
N GLU A 171 -9.10 -8.88 -12.83
CA GLU A 171 -9.31 -7.77 -13.75
C GLU A 171 -7.99 -7.12 -14.16
N LEU A 172 -7.09 -6.86 -13.21
CA LEU A 172 -5.78 -6.26 -13.49
C LEU A 172 -4.93 -7.20 -14.37
N VAL A 173 -4.90 -8.49 -14.06
CA VAL A 173 -4.16 -9.49 -14.85
C VAL A 173 -4.70 -9.58 -16.29
N GLN A 174 -6.03 -9.61 -16.47
CA GLN A 174 -6.65 -9.61 -17.79
C GLN A 174 -6.34 -8.34 -18.59
N ARG A 175 -6.11 -7.22 -17.89
CA ARG A 175 -5.68 -5.96 -18.51
C ARG A 175 -4.18 -5.92 -18.80
N GLY A 176 -3.43 -7.00 -18.57
CA GLY A 176 -2.03 -7.16 -18.94
C GLY A 176 -1.09 -6.32 -18.09
N VAL A 177 -1.15 -6.45 -16.76
CA VAL A 177 -0.17 -5.84 -15.85
C VAL A 177 1.08 -6.72 -15.74
N ASP A 178 2.25 -6.09 -15.59
CA ASP A 178 3.54 -6.76 -15.39
C ASP A 178 3.80 -7.03 -13.90
N ALA A 179 3.22 -6.21 -13.05
CA ALA A 179 3.34 -6.33 -11.60
C ALA A 179 2.10 -5.83 -10.86
N ILE A 180 1.93 -6.34 -9.63
CA ILE A 180 0.95 -5.84 -8.65
C ILE A 180 1.70 -5.06 -7.57
N VAL A 181 1.27 -3.83 -7.32
CA VAL A 181 1.68 -3.01 -6.19
C VAL A 181 0.56 -3.04 -5.15
N HIS A 182 0.82 -3.67 -4.02
CA HIS A 182 -0.10 -3.82 -2.90
C HIS A 182 0.27 -2.88 -1.77
N MET A 183 -0.54 -1.84 -1.59
CA MET A 183 -0.39 -0.87 -0.50
C MET A 183 -1.22 -1.34 0.69
N ALA A 184 -0.56 -1.79 1.76
CA ALA A 184 -1.18 -2.50 2.85
C ALA A 184 -1.11 -1.75 4.19
N ALA A 185 -2.09 -2.06 5.05
CA ALA A 185 -2.10 -1.75 6.48
C ALA A 185 -2.69 -2.94 7.23
N VAL A 186 -1.99 -4.08 7.16
CA VAL A 186 -2.42 -5.34 7.78
C VAL A 186 -1.95 -5.38 9.22
N PRO A 187 -2.87 -5.42 10.20
CA PRO A 187 -2.52 -5.51 11.61
C PRO A 187 -1.78 -6.81 11.93
N PHE A 188 -0.84 -6.71 12.85
CA PHE A 188 -0.13 -7.87 13.35
C PHE A 188 -1.05 -8.74 14.21
N SER A 189 -1.09 -10.03 13.91
CA SER A 189 -1.55 -11.05 14.84
C SER A 189 -0.81 -12.36 14.58
N LYS A 190 -0.73 -13.22 15.61
CA LYS A 190 0.02 -14.50 15.52
C LYS A 190 -0.48 -15.33 14.32
N GLY A 191 0.41 -15.68 13.42
CA GLY A 191 0.11 -16.51 12.24
C GLY A 191 -0.35 -15.76 11.00
N VAL A 192 -0.95 -14.58 11.11
CA VAL A 192 -1.48 -13.81 9.97
C VAL A 192 -0.37 -13.42 8.97
N GLN A 193 0.82 -13.08 9.46
CA GLN A 193 1.95 -12.76 8.59
C GLN A 193 2.36 -13.88 7.67
N ARG A 194 2.49 -15.10 8.24
CA ARG A 194 2.85 -16.27 7.44
C ARG A 194 1.78 -16.56 6.40
N LEU A 195 0.52 -16.43 6.78
CA LEU A 195 -0.61 -16.61 5.89
C LEU A 195 -0.60 -15.57 4.76
N SER A 196 -0.39 -14.28 5.08
CA SER A 196 -0.29 -13.21 4.09
C SER A 196 0.87 -13.44 3.12
N GLU A 197 2.05 -13.84 3.61
CA GLU A 197 3.18 -14.16 2.76
C GLU A 197 2.86 -15.32 1.80
N GLN A 198 2.24 -16.40 2.29
CA GLN A 198 1.84 -17.54 1.47
C GLN A 198 0.81 -17.14 0.41
N MET A 199 -0.17 -16.31 0.78
CA MET A 199 -1.19 -15.81 -0.13
C MET A 199 -0.58 -14.94 -1.23
N LEU A 200 0.27 -13.96 -0.87
CA LEU A 200 0.89 -13.06 -1.85
C LEU A 200 1.86 -13.82 -2.78
N SER A 201 2.61 -14.78 -2.25
CA SER A 201 3.45 -15.69 -3.05
C SER A 201 2.61 -16.50 -4.05
N HIS A 202 1.47 -17.04 -3.60
CA HIS A 202 0.54 -17.77 -4.47
C HIS A 202 -0.03 -16.90 -5.59
N VAL A 203 -0.44 -15.66 -5.26
CA VAL A 203 -0.93 -14.69 -6.25
C VAL A 203 0.14 -14.41 -7.32
N ALA A 204 1.36 -14.10 -6.91
CA ALA A 204 2.48 -13.84 -7.83
C ALA A 204 2.74 -15.03 -8.76
N ALA A 205 2.83 -16.25 -8.20
CA ALA A 205 3.09 -17.47 -8.97
C ALA A 205 1.94 -17.83 -9.91
N ARG A 206 0.68 -17.72 -9.45
CA ARG A 206 -0.50 -18.07 -10.22
C ARG A 206 -0.70 -17.22 -11.45
N HIS A 207 -0.40 -15.91 -11.32
CA HIS A 207 -0.62 -14.94 -12.39
C HIS A 207 0.65 -14.59 -13.16
N HIS A 208 1.79 -15.16 -12.77
CA HIS A 208 3.09 -14.90 -13.38
C HIS A 208 3.45 -13.41 -13.43
N VAL A 209 3.17 -12.68 -12.33
CA VAL A 209 3.47 -11.26 -12.18
C VAL A 209 4.39 -11.03 -10.99
N HIS A 210 5.21 -9.97 -11.05
CA HIS A 210 5.87 -9.50 -9.84
C HIS A 210 4.83 -8.98 -8.84
N LEU A 211 5.11 -9.10 -7.53
CA LEU A 211 4.24 -8.54 -6.50
C LEU A 211 5.06 -7.79 -5.45
N PHE A 212 4.71 -6.54 -5.23
CA PHE A 212 5.35 -5.64 -4.28
C PHE A 212 4.32 -5.24 -3.23
N SER A 213 4.49 -5.70 -2.00
CA SER A 213 3.59 -5.41 -0.89
C SER A 213 4.29 -4.55 0.15
N VAL A 214 3.86 -3.32 0.32
CA VAL A 214 4.34 -2.43 1.36
C VAL A 214 3.35 -2.41 2.51
N ASN A 215 3.81 -2.68 3.73
CA ASN A 215 2.99 -2.66 4.94
C ASN A 215 3.50 -1.60 5.91
N MET A 216 2.59 -0.98 6.67
CA MET A 216 3.00 -0.04 7.71
C MET A 216 3.62 -0.75 8.92
N VAL A 217 4.33 0.01 9.73
CA VAL A 217 4.89 -0.42 11.02
C VAL A 217 4.44 0.54 12.12
N GLY A 218 4.44 0.08 13.36
CA GLY A 218 4.14 0.89 14.55
C GLY A 218 2.81 0.56 15.19
N GLY A 219 2.39 1.37 16.14
CA GLY A 219 1.11 1.27 16.83
C GLY A 219 0.15 2.35 16.39
N ASN A 220 -1.09 1.99 16.16
CA ASN A 220 -2.12 2.95 15.82
C ASN A 220 -3.47 2.49 16.38
N ASP A 221 -4.09 3.32 17.22
CA ASP A 221 -5.28 2.98 17.97
C ASP A 221 -5.07 1.69 18.79
N SER A 222 -5.93 0.70 18.64
CA SER A 222 -5.85 -0.59 19.33
C SER A 222 -5.02 -1.65 18.58
N ARG A 223 -4.32 -1.28 17.50
CA ARG A 223 -3.65 -2.20 16.59
C ARG A 223 -2.15 -1.95 16.54
N VAL A 224 -1.40 -3.03 16.35
CA VAL A 224 0.04 -2.99 16.09
C VAL A 224 0.27 -3.49 14.68
N TYR A 225 1.19 -2.85 13.98
CA TYR A 225 1.61 -3.22 12.62
C TYR A 225 3.09 -3.56 12.67
N ASN A 226 3.47 -4.61 12.02
CA ASN A 226 4.82 -5.14 12.16
C ASN A 226 5.73 -4.90 10.96
N GLY A 227 5.27 -4.16 9.97
CA GLY A 227 6.02 -3.99 8.73
C GLY A 227 6.14 -5.30 7.96
N GLN A 228 7.38 -5.78 7.76
CA GLN A 228 7.67 -6.95 6.94
C GLN A 228 7.09 -6.84 5.53
N SER A 229 7.28 -5.69 4.91
CA SER A 229 6.99 -5.49 3.49
C SER A 229 7.66 -6.56 2.65
N LEU A 230 7.04 -6.99 1.56
CA LEU A 230 7.45 -8.16 0.78
C LEU A 230 7.51 -7.84 -0.71
N ALA A 231 8.46 -8.48 -1.39
CA ALA A 231 8.49 -8.52 -2.84
C ALA A 231 8.65 -9.96 -3.33
N PHE A 232 7.93 -10.30 -4.39
CA PHE A 232 7.95 -11.62 -5.02
C PHE A 232 8.24 -11.50 -6.51
N ASP A 233 8.94 -12.50 -7.03
CA ASP A 233 9.08 -12.70 -8.48
C ASP A 233 7.85 -13.39 -9.08
N PRO A 234 7.75 -13.50 -10.41
CA PRO A 234 6.64 -14.18 -11.07
C PRO A 234 6.52 -15.69 -10.80
N THR A 235 7.46 -16.29 -10.08
CA THR A 235 7.39 -17.68 -9.62
C THR A 235 6.89 -17.80 -8.18
N GLY A 236 6.66 -16.66 -7.52
CA GLY A 236 6.26 -16.58 -6.11
C GLY A 236 7.43 -16.70 -5.12
N GLN A 237 8.67 -16.66 -5.59
CA GLN A 237 9.84 -16.62 -4.72
C GLN A 237 10.02 -15.20 -4.14
N ILE A 238 10.45 -15.15 -2.88
CA ILE A 238 10.71 -13.88 -2.20
C ILE A 238 11.97 -13.24 -2.78
N LEU A 239 11.81 -12.05 -3.33
CA LEU A 239 12.90 -11.18 -3.76
C LEU A 239 13.45 -10.33 -2.61
N ALA A 240 12.56 -9.84 -1.73
CA ALA A 240 12.94 -9.01 -0.60
C ALA A 240 11.91 -9.11 0.54
N ARG A 241 12.38 -8.91 1.77
CA ARG A 241 11.55 -8.79 2.98
C ARG A 241 12.07 -7.67 3.87
N GLY A 242 11.20 -6.74 4.26
CA GLY A 242 11.49 -5.65 5.18
C GLY A 242 11.70 -6.10 6.62
N LYS A 243 12.26 -5.21 7.43
CA LYS A 243 12.47 -5.42 8.87
C LYS A 243 11.14 -5.66 9.59
N ALA A 244 11.19 -6.44 10.66
CA ALA A 244 10.06 -6.60 11.55
C ALA A 244 10.07 -5.53 12.64
N PHE A 245 8.92 -4.90 12.90
CA PHE A 245 8.71 -3.91 13.97
C PHE A 245 9.67 -2.71 13.92
N ALA A 246 10.16 -2.36 12.74
CA ALA A 246 11.02 -1.21 12.52
C ALA A 246 10.70 -0.54 11.18
N GLU A 247 10.95 0.74 11.07
CA GLU A 247 10.92 1.43 9.77
C GLU A 247 12.00 0.88 8.83
N ASP A 248 11.71 0.91 7.54
CA ASP A 248 12.62 0.39 6.52
C ASP A 248 12.37 1.06 5.15
N VAL A 249 13.43 1.28 4.41
CA VAL A 249 13.40 1.62 2.99
C VAL A 249 13.89 0.41 2.22
N LEU A 250 12.97 -0.47 1.87
CA LEU A 250 13.28 -1.74 1.21
C LEU A 250 13.37 -1.54 -0.31
N LEU A 251 14.60 -1.41 -0.82
CA LEU A 251 14.82 -1.33 -2.26
C LEU A 251 14.81 -2.71 -2.90
N VAL A 252 14.07 -2.85 -4.00
CA VAL A 252 13.93 -4.09 -4.77
C VAL A 252 14.29 -3.83 -6.23
N ASP A 253 15.30 -4.53 -6.73
CA ASP A 253 15.67 -4.50 -8.15
C ASP A 253 15.05 -5.68 -8.88
N THR A 254 14.15 -5.40 -9.84
CA THR A 254 13.44 -6.44 -10.61
C THR A 254 14.31 -7.13 -11.68
N ALA A 255 15.41 -6.48 -12.10
CA ALA A 255 16.30 -6.99 -13.12
C ALA A 255 17.56 -7.69 -12.54
N GLY A 256 17.79 -7.53 -11.24
CA GLY A 256 18.98 -7.99 -10.54
C GLY A 256 18.71 -9.11 -9.53
N SER A 257 19.47 -9.08 -8.44
CA SER A 257 19.40 -10.08 -7.36
C SER A 257 18.24 -9.86 -6.38
N GLY A 258 17.27 -9.01 -6.70
CA GLY A 258 16.18 -8.65 -5.79
C GLY A 258 16.61 -7.59 -4.76
N GLY A 259 16.37 -7.85 -3.50
CA GLY A 259 16.70 -6.96 -2.37
C GLY A 259 17.12 -7.75 -1.12
N ILE A 260 17.18 -7.07 0.01
CA ILE A 260 17.51 -7.70 1.29
C ILE A 260 16.30 -8.52 1.78
N VAL A 261 16.56 -9.76 2.22
CA VAL A 261 15.56 -10.61 2.86
C VAL A 261 15.83 -10.66 4.36
N HIS A 262 15.20 -9.76 5.12
CA HIS A 262 15.31 -9.77 6.58
C HIS A 262 14.63 -11.02 7.17
N PRO A 263 15.10 -11.55 8.31
CA PRO A 263 14.51 -12.72 8.95
C PRO A 263 13.10 -12.43 9.45
N ARG A 264 12.26 -13.45 9.49
CA ARG A 264 10.99 -13.37 10.25
C ARG A 264 11.32 -13.28 11.74
N PRO A 265 10.52 -12.54 12.53
CA PRO A 265 10.64 -12.60 13.97
C PRO A 265 10.45 -14.06 14.44
N ALA A 266 11.26 -14.48 15.39
CA ALA A 266 11.09 -15.80 15.99
C ALA A 266 9.68 -15.87 16.60
N CYS A 267 8.88 -16.83 16.17
CA CYS A 267 7.63 -17.15 16.88
C CYS A 267 8.03 -17.62 18.27
N LEU A 268 7.48 -17.01 19.31
CA LEU A 268 7.55 -17.60 20.64
C LEU A 268 6.95 -19.01 20.54
N PRO A 269 7.59 -20.04 21.13
CA PRO A 269 7.05 -21.38 21.13
C PRO A 269 5.62 -21.36 21.65
N GLU A 270 4.79 -22.22 21.10
CA GLU A 270 3.43 -22.43 21.61
C GLU A 270 3.56 -22.95 23.03
N ALA A 271 2.99 -22.21 23.99
CA ALA A 271 2.92 -22.64 25.38
C ALA A 271 1.87 -23.73 25.54
#